data_6de3b601a496f3362f6646549f82a09a
#
_entry.id   6de3b601a496f3362f6646549f82a09a
#
_cell.length_a   1.000
_cell.length_b   1.000
_cell.length_c   1.000
_cell.angle_alpha   90.00
_cell.angle_beta   90.00
_cell.angle_gamma   90.00
#
_symmetry.space_group_name_H-M   'P 1'
#
loop_
_entity.id
_entity.type
_entity.pdbx_description
1 polymer ?
#
loop_
_entity_poly.entity_id
_entity_poly.type
_entity_poly.pdbx_seq_one_letter_code
_entity_poly.pdbx_strand_id
1 'polypeptide(L)'
;MRVGNVKEIVFSKDPKQMNWLREDFPYAEVKCPPEFSAEVQNEKDGDVLTTKIVVSYNGAHPYFTNAGSIGVSFPLQDRYTDSVTCRDYRCHAHIFCGENTSYIMALRMGGAAPHLGMVLTKGSLSAYSIERDLKLQSNDRGCFWLHPSAQEFAPGDTMTLEWKVFPHRGREDFREKLRAFSQVILVDAEQYVIYPGETSKVTIEPVFPAEKVTVNGVSLEKTENGVYEYLFENEKTGEYVLSICADEVKTICRLLVQERPETLAAKRCAFIVDHQQYHGKIKELQGAYLPYDNEEKILVCTPENDFNA
;
A
#
# COMPACT_ATOMS: atom_id res chain seq x y z
N MET A 1 -7.97 -29.06 -5.85
CA MET A 1 -6.66 -29.48 -6.38
C MET A 1 -5.60 -28.66 -5.66
N ARG A 2 -4.74 -29.26 -4.84
CA ARG A 2 -3.63 -28.53 -4.22
C ARG A 2 -2.59 -28.29 -5.29
N VAL A 3 -2.30 -27.03 -5.58
CA VAL A 3 -1.28 -26.65 -6.54
C VAL A 3 -0.04 -26.32 -5.73
N GLY A 4 1.05 -27.05 -5.94
CA GLY A 4 2.36 -26.77 -5.33
C GLY A 4 2.84 -25.36 -5.66
N ASN A 5 3.98 -25.21 -6.31
CA ASN A 5 4.47 -23.88 -6.74
C ASN A 5 3.57 -23.26 -7.82
N VAL A 6 2.92 -22.15 -7.49
CA VAL A 6 2.17 -21.32 -8.46
C VAL A 6 3.17 -20.49 -9.27
N LYS A 7 3.30 -20.80 -10.56
CA LYS A 7 4.18 -20.06 -11.48
C LYS A 7 3.45 -19.03 -12.31
N GLU A 8 2.13 -19.18 -12.42
CA GLU A 8 1.30 -18.32 -13.25
C GLU A 8 -0.11 -18.16 -12.67
N ILE A 9 -0.68 -17.00 -12.88
CA ILE A 9 -2.10 -16.72 -12.68
C ILE A 9 -2.62 -16.19 -14.02
N VAL A 10 -3.38 -17.03 -14.71
CA VAL A 10 -4.04 -16.72 -15.98
C VAL A 10 -5.53 -17.01 -15.79
N PHE A 11 -6.38 -16.03 -16.12
CA PHE A 11 -7.82 -16.20 -16.01
C PHE A 11 -8.40 -16.81 -17.30
N SER A 12 -9.33 -17.76 -17.14
CA SER A 12 -9.89 -18.55 -18.25
C SER A 12 -10.58 -17.71 -19.33
N LYS A 13 -11.19 -16.60 -18.93
CA LYS A 13 -11.90 -15.66 -19.82
C LYS A 13 -11.04 -14.47 -20.27
N ASP A 14 -9.74 -14.49 -20.03
CA ASP A 14 -8.85 -13.43 -20.53
C ASP A 14 -8.50 -13.66 -22.01
N PRO A 15 -8.97 -12.80 -22.93
CA PRO A 15 -8.66 -12.96 -24.35
C PRO A 15 -7.18 -12.76 -24.68
N LYS A 16 -6.42 -12.11 -23.77
CA LYS A 16 -4.98 -11.88 -23.91
C LYS A 16 -4.15 -12.96 -23.23
N GLN A 17 -4.76 -13.84 -22.43
CA GLN A 17 -4.06 -14.89 -21.66
C GLN A 17 -2.86 -14.34 -20.89
N MET A 18 -3.05 -13.17 -20.24
CA MET A 18 -2.00 -12.51 -19.45
C MET A 18 -1.64 -13.37 -18.25
N ASN A 19 -0.35 -13.68 -18.09
CA ASN A 19 0.15 -14.10 -16.80
C ASN A 19 0.33 -12.88 -15.91
N TRP A 20 -0.41 -12.83 -14.80
CA TRP A 20 -0.38 -11.74 -13.83
C TRP A 20 0.86 -11.74 -12.96
N LEU A 21 1.57 -12.89 -12.86
CA LEU A 21 2.78 -13.01 -12.08
C LEU A 21 4.03 -12.78 -12.93
N ARG A 22 5.05 -12.20 -12.31
CA ARG A 22 6.40 -12.14 -12.85
C ARG A 22 7.06 -13.52 -12.73
N GLU A 23 7.87 -13.85 -13.72
CA GLU A 23 8.60 -15.13 -13.77
C GLU A 23 9.89 -15.12 -12.94
N ASP A 24 10.44 -13.92 -12.69
CA ASP A 24 11.71 -13.71 -12.00
C ASP A 24 11.61 -13.71 -10.46
N PHE A 25 10.40 -13.76 -9.91
CA PHE A 25 10.15 -13.86 -8.48
C PHE A 25 9.13 -14.96 -8.16
N PRO A 26 9.33 -15.73 -7.09
CA PRO A 26 8.38 -16.74 -6.67
C PRO A 26 7.11 -16.09 -6.08
N TYR A 27 5.96 -16.72 -6.30
CA TYR A 27 4.69 -16.34 -5.67
C TYR A 27 4.57 -16.98 -4.29
N ALA A 28 4.15 -16.20 -3.29
CA ALA A 28 3.94 -16.61 -1.91
C ALA A 28 5.18 -17.22 -1.23
N GLU A 29 6.38 -16.81 -1.65
CA GLU A 29 7.59 -17.09 -0.89
C GLU A 29 7.55 -16.36 0.44
N VAL A 30 7.95 -17.04 1.52
CA VAL A 30 7.98 -16.46 2.86
C VAL A 30 9.42 -16.21 3.27
N LYS A 31 9.75 -14.94 3.54
CA LYS A 31 10.98 -14.53 4.22
C LYS A 31 10.67 -14.31 5.70
N CYS A 32 11.36 -15.00 6.58
CA CYS A 32 11.19 -14.90 8.04
C CYS A 32 12.54 -15.14 8.74
N PRO A 33 12.66 -14.75 10.03
CA PRO A 33 13.84 -15.07 10.84
C PRO A 33 14.08 -16.58 10.97
N PRO A 34 15.34 -17.01 11.27
CA PRO A 34 15.71 -18.43 11.31
C PRO A 34 14.90 -19.29 12.27
N GLU A 35 14.35 -18.69 13.33
CA GLU A 35 13.53 -19.38 14.34
C GLU A 35 12.12 -19.69 13.84
N PHE A 36 11.77 -19.24 12.64
CA PHE A 36 10.46 -19.48 12.05
C PHE A 36 10.56 -20.47 10.89
N SER A 37 9.49 -21.20 10.68
CA SER A 37 9.26 -22.00 9.49
C SER A 37 7.92 -21.63 8.87
N ALA A 38 7.77 -21.85 7.56
CA ALA A 38 6.52 -21.53 6.87
C ALA A 38 6.10 -22.65 5.94
N GLU A 39 4.80 -22.90 5.88
CA GLU A 39 4.16 -23.81 4.93
C GLU A 39 3.17 -23.01 4.07
N VAL A 40 3.20 -23.26 2.75
CA VAL A 40 2.31 -22.60 1.77
C VAL A 40 1.46 -23.66 1.09
N GLN A 41 0.16 -23.46 1.12
CA GLN A 41 -0.82 -24.31 0.46
C GLN A 41 -1.62 -23.47 -0.53
N ASN A 42 -1.77 -23.98 -1.75
CA ASN A 42 -2.54 -23.33 -2.82
C ASN A 42 -3.67 -24.26 -3.27
N GLU A 43 -4.87 -23.71 -3.42
CA GLU A 43 -6.05 -24.42 -3.90
C GLU A 43 -6.74 -23.57 -4.99
N LYS A 44 -7.06 -24.19 -6.12
CA LYS A 44 -7.71 -23.52 -7.24
C LYS A 44 -9.13 -24.05 -7.42
N ASP A 45 -10.09 -23.13 -7.45
CA ASP A 45 -11.49 -23.39 -7.80
C ASP A 45 -11.91 -22.43 -8.92
N GLY A 46 -12.03 -22.97 -10.13
CA GLY A 46 -12.24 -22.16 -11.32
C GLY A 46 -11.13 -21.13 -11.51
N ASP A 47 -11.50 -19.86 -11.58
CA ASP A 47 -10.58 -18.73 -11.67
C ASP A 47 -10.21 -18.11 -10.30
N VAL A 48 -10.61 -18.73 -9.20
CA VAL A 48 -10.26 -18.31 -7.85
C VAL A 48 -9.10 -19.16 -7.33
N LEU A 49 -8.04 -18.51 -6.88
CA LEU A 49 -6.90 -19.15 -6.21
C LEU A 49 -6.92 -18.78 -4.73
N THR A 50 -7.05 -19.76 -3.86
CA THR A 50 -6.89 -19.60 -2.41
C THR A 50 -5.47 -19.97 -2.03
N THR A 51 -4.76 -19.07 -1.36
CA THR A 51 -3.42 -19.30 -0.81
C THR A 51 -3.49 -19.19 0.70
N LYS A 52 -3.05 -20.25 1.38
CA LYS A 52 -2.94 -20.32 2.83
C LYS A 52 -1.46 -20.48 3.23
N ILE A 53 -1.02 -19.66 4.16
CA ILE A 53 0.33 -19.65 4.68
C ILE A 53 0.24 -19.83 6.19
N VAL A 54 0.96 -20.81 6.70
CA VAL A 54 1.11 -21.04 8.14
C VAL A 54 2.56 -20.79 8.49
N VAL A 55 2.81 -19.81 9.36
CA VAL A 55 4.13 -19.50 9.90
C VAL A 55 4.18 -20.01 11.33
N SER A 56 5.14 -20.87 11.64
CA SER A 56 5.33 -21.48 12.95
C SER A 56 6.59 -20.96 13.61
N TYR A 57 6.49 -20.55 14.86
CA TYR A 57 7.63 -20.15 15.67
C TYR A 57 8.23 -21.35 16.42
N ASN A 58 9.53 -21.57 16.25
CA ASN A 58 10.25 -22.73 16.80
C ASN A 58 11.31 -22.33 17.85
N GLY A 59 11.36 -21.05 18.22
CA GLY A 59 12.30 -20.56 19.23
C GLY A 59 11.93 -20.97 20.64
N ALA A 60 12.90 -20.87 21.56
CA ALA A 60 12.74 -21.26 22.96
C ALA A 60 12.25 -20.14 23.90
N HIS A 61 12.27 -18.89 23.43
CA HIS A 61 11.88 -17.69 24.20
C HIS A 61 10.85 -16.88 23.43
N PRO A 62 10.00 -16.08 24.12
CA PRO A 62 9.08 -15.20 23.41
C PRO A 62 9.81 -14.29 22.40
N TYR A 63 9.19 -14.12 21.23
CA TYR A 63 9.72 -13.33 20.13
C TYR A 63 8.68 -12.29 19.68
N PHE A 64 9.09 -11.03 19.61
CA PHE A 64 8.25 -9.96 19.11
C PHE A 64 8.66 -9.58 17.68
N THR A 65 7.74 -9.73 16.72
CA THR A 65 7.97 -9.34 15.33
C THR A 65 7.72 -7.84 15.15
N ASN A 66 8.55 -7.20 14.30
CA ASN A 66 8.31 -5.85 13.82
C ASN A 66 7.68 -5.89 12.42
N ALA A 67 7.17 -4.74 11.96
CA ALA A 67 6.79 -4.58 10.56
C ALA A 67 8.00 -4.90 9.65
N GLY A 68 7.83 -5.87 8.74
CA GLY A 68 8.91 -6.33 7.86
C GLY A 68 9.75 -7.50 8.37
N SER A 69 9.61 -7.96 9.62
CA SER A 69 10.29 -9.18 10.13
C SER A 69 9.89 -10.42 9.33
N ILE A 70 8.63 -10.49 8.92
CA ILE A 70 8.09 -11.54 8.06
C ILE A 70 7.58 -10.85 6.78
N GLY A 71 7.88 -11.43 5.63
CA GLY A 71 7.38 -10.94 4.34
C GLY A 71 6.90 -12.09 3.47
N VAL A 72 5.84 -11.85 2.72
CA VAL A 72 5.31 -12.81 1.74
C VAL A 72 5.29 -12.17 0.37
N SER A 73 5.93 -12.79 -0.61
CA SER A 73 6.04 -12.24 -1.96
C SER A 73 4.73 -12.29 -2.73
N PHE A 74 4.45 -11.21 -3.46
CA PHE A 74 3.36 -11.11 -4.43
C PHE A 74 3.89 -10.43 -5.71
N PRO A 75 4.48 -11.20 -6.65
CA PRO A 75 5.20 -10.67 -7.81
C PRO A 75 4.24 -10.32 -8.95
N LEU A 76 3.66 -9.13 -8.95
CA LEU A 76 2.78 -8.65 -10.00
C LEU A 76 3.57 -8.09 -11.20
N GLN A 77 2.97 -8.17 -12.39
CA GLN A 77 3.49 -7.56 -13.63
C GLN A 77 3.35 -6.02 -13.63
N ASP A 78 3.64 -5.37 -12.49
CA ASP A 78 3.62 -3.91 -12.34
C ASP A 78 4.98 -3.32 -12.72
N ARG A 79 5.23 -3.25 -14.03
CA ARG A 79 6.43 -2.65 -14.62
C ARG A 79 6.13 -2.03 -15.96
N TYR A 80 6.91 -1.04 -16.35
CA TYR A 80 6.78 -0.39 -17.65
C TYR A 80 7.77 -0.97 -18.65
N THR A 81 7.27 -1.23 -19.85
CA THR A 81 8.04 -1.67 -21.01
C THR A 81 7.62 -0.85 -22.23
N ASP A 82 7.49 -1.45 -23.41
CA ASP A 82 6.89 -0.78 -24.54
C ASP A 82 5.36 -0.61 -24.39
N SER A 83 4.78 0.33 -25.13
CA SER A 83 3.37 0.72 -24.99
C SER A 83 2.37 -0.42 -25.29
N VAL A 84 2.69 -1.33 -26.21
CA VAL A 84 1.80 -2.45 -26.58
C VAL A 84 1.80 -3.49 -25.47
N THR A 85 2.99 -3.87 -24.98
CA THR A 85 3.14 -4.81 -23.87
C THR A 85 2.52 -4.24 -22.59
N CYS A 86 2.74 -2.95 -22.28
CA CYS A 86 2.13 -2.31 -21.12
C CYS A 86 0.60 -2.37 -21.17
N ARG A 87 0.01 -2.00 -22.31
CA ARG A 87 -1.44 -2.01 -22.47
C ARG A 87 -2.07 -3.37 -22.21
N ASP A 88 -1.50 -4.44 -22.77
CA ASP A 88 -2.13 -5.74 -22.81
C ASP A 88 -1.66 -6.71 -21.70
N TYR A 89 -0.41 -6.57 -21.23
CA TYR A 89 0.28 -7.56 -20.38
C TYR A 89 0.94 -6.97 -19.13
N ARG A 90 0.59 -5.74 -18.73
CA ARG A 90 1.07 -5.11 -17.50
C ARG A 90 -0.09 -4.54 -16.70
N CYS A 91 0.15 -4.30 -15.42
CA CYS A 91 -0.86 -3.78 -14.51
C CYS A 91 -0.33 -2.63 -13.66
N HIS A 92 -1.26 -1.87 -13.11
CA HIS A 92 -1.04 -0.99 -11.96
C HIS A 92 -1.57 -1.68 -10.71
N ALA A 93 -0.70 -1.95 -9.75
CA ALA A 93 -1.08 -2.54 -8.48
C ALA A 93 -1.44 -1.46 -7.46
N HIS A 94 -2.65 -1.53 -6.93
CA HIS A 94 -3.11 -0.74 -5.79
C HIS A 94 -3.21 -1.67 -4.59
N ILE A 95 -2.31 -1.49 -3.62
CA ILE A 95 -2.19 -2.36 -2.45
C ILE A 95 -2.66 -1.58 -1.23
N PHE A 96 -3.59 -2.15 -0.49
CA PHE A 96 -4.03 -1.65 0.80
C PHE A 96 -3.76 -2.70 1.88
N CYS A 97 -2.90 -2.33 2.83
CA CYS A 97 -2.63 -3.11 4.03
C CYS A 97 -3.32 -2.43 5.20
N GLY A 98 -4.58 -2.81 5.43
CA GLY A 98 -5.47 -2.27 6.45
C GLY A 98 -5.80 -3.32 7.50
N GLU A 99 -4.79 -3.91 8.12
CA GLU A 99 -4.95 -4.96 9.12
C GLU A 99 -5.74 -6.16 8.54
N ASN A 100 -6.87 -6.55 9.16
CA ASN A 100 -7.70 -7.64 8.66
C ASN A 100 -8.37 -7.31 7.32
N THR A 101 -8.63 -6.02 7.05
CA THR A 101 -9.16 -5.55 5.77
C THR A 101 -8.00 -5.18 4.84
N SER A 102 -7.37 -6.17 4.25
CA SER A 102 -6.27 -5.95 3.31
C SER A 102 -6.59 -6.55 1.95
N TYR A 103 -6.22 -5.80 0.89
CA TYR A 103 -6.51 -6.23 -0.47
C TYR A 103 -5.53 -5.65 -1.50
N ILE A 104 -5.49 -6.28 -2.67
CA ILE A 104 -4.81 -5.76 -3.86
C ILE A 104 -5.83 -5.65 -4.99
N MET A 105 -5.87 -4.48 -5.64
CA MET A 105 -6.58 -4.27 -6.89
C MET A 105 -5.55 -3.97 -7.98
N ALA A 106 -5.24 -4.95 -8.80
CA ALA A 106 -4.32 -4.81 -9.92
C ALA A 106 -5.10 -4.60 -11.20
N LEU A 107 -4.99 -3.42 -11.79
CA LEU A 107 -5.68 -3.03 -13.01
C LEU A 107 -4.77 -3.19 -14.22
N ARG A 108 -5.22 -3.89 -15.26
CA ARG A 108 -4.51 -3.92 -16.54
C ARG A 108 -4.30 -2.49 -17.04
N MET A 109 -3.09 -2.15 -17.48
CA MET A 109 -2.75 -0.77 -17.86
C MET A 109 -3.60 -0.25 -19.02
N GLY A 110 -4.02 -1.11 -19.93
CA GLY A 110 -4.94 -0.76 -21.02
C GLY A 110 -6.41 -0.65 -20.61
N GLY A 111 -6.76 -0.88 -19.36
CA GLY A 111 -8.12 -0.74 -18.83
C GLY A 111 -9.08 -1.88 -19.20
N ALA A 112 -8.70 -2.82 -20.04
CA ALA A 112 -9.56 -3.94 -20.44
C ALA A 112 -9.59 -5.05 -19.40
N ALA A 113 -10.80 -5.48 -19.01
CA ALA A 113 -10.99 -6.63 -18.13
C ALA A 113 -10.57 -7.96 -18.82
N PRO A 114 -10.29 -9.02 -18.04
CA PRO A 114 -10.33 -9.07 -16.59
C PRO A 114 -9.15 -8.34 -15.93
N HIS A 115 -9.36 -7.86 -14.73
CA HIS A 115 -8.36 -7.36 -13.80
C HIS A 115 -8.13 -8.40 -12.70
N LEU A 116 -7.04 -8.26 -11.91
CA LEU A 116 -6.78 -9.15 -10.78
C LEU A 116 -7.14 -8.46 -9.47
N GLY A 117 -7.91 -9.15 -8.65
CA GLY A 117 -8.15 -8.82 -7.26
C GLY A 117 -7.51 -9.84 -6.31
N MET A 118 -7.07 -9.38 -5.15
CA MET A 118 -6.74 -10.23 -4.01
C MET A 118 -7.42 -9.66 -2.77
N VAL A 119 -7.95 -10.50 -1.91
CA VAL A 119 -8.49 -10.12 -0.59
C VAL A 119 -8.00 -11.07 0.48
N LEU A 120 -7.53 -10.50 1.60
CA LEU A 120 -7.19 -11.27 2.79
C LEU A 120 -8.48 -11.84 3.41
N THR A 121 -8.48 -13.15 3.66
CA THR A 121 -9.61 -13.86 4.30
C THR A 121 -9.31 -14.27 5.73
N LYS A 122 -8.02 -14.36 6.09
CA LYS A 122 -7.57 -14.66 7.45
C LYS A 122 -6.23 -14.02 7.73
N GLY A 123 -6.04 -13.53 8.96
CA GLY A 123 -4.83 -12.88 9.42
C GLY A 123 -4.91 -11.36 9.33
N SER A 124 -3.76 -10.72 9.32
CA SER A 124 -3.63 -9.26 9.34
C SER A 124 -2.36 -8.83 8.61
N LEU A 125 -2.47 -7.80 7.75
CA LEU A 125 -1.34 -7.20 7.04
C LEU A 125 -1.28 -5.70 7.38
N SER A 126 -0.13 -5.24 7.89
CA SER A 126 0.04 -3.83 8.29
C SER A 126 0.81 -2.98 7.30
N ALA A 127 1.60 -3.61 6.41
CA ALA A 127 2.43 -2.90 5.46
C ALA A 127 2.76 -3.76 4.24
N TYR A 128 3.31 -3.12 3.22
CA TYR A 128 4.02 -3.79 2.15
C TYR A 128 5.32 -3.05 1.83
N SER A 129 6.28 -3.76 1.26
CA SER A 129 7.50 -3.18 0.71
C SER A 129 7.71 -3.64 -0.73
N ILE A 130 8.64 -3.00 -1.42
CA ILE A 130 8.98 -3.33 -2.79
C ILE A 130 10.46 -3.70 -2.83
N GLU A 131 10.76 -4.94 -3.23
CA GLU A 131 12.11 -5.36 -3.56
C GLU A 131 12.34 -5.09 -5.05
N ARG A 132 13.30 -4.23 -5.36
CA ARG A 132 13.66 -3.94 -6.75
C ARG A 132 15.19 -3.94 -6.91
N ASP A 133 15.63 -4.32 -8.08
CA ASP A 133 17.04 -4.17 -8.45
C ASP A 133 17.33 -2.69 -8.77
N LEU A 134 18.11 -2.05 -7.93
CA LEU A 134 18.50 -0.64 -8.12
C LEU A 134 19.43 -0.42 -9.32
N LYS A 135 19.95 -1.49 -9.93
CA LYS A 135 20.72 -1.42 -11.18
C LYS A 135 19.81 -1.34 -12.42
N LEU A 136 18.53 -1.72 -12.27
CA LEU A 136 17.54 -1.59 -13.33
C LEU A 136 17.02 -0.17 -13.42
N GLN A 137 16.39 0.14 -14.56
CA GLN A 137 15.78 1.45 -14.77
C GLN A 137 14.67 1.71 -13.74
N SER A 138 14.40 2.99 -13.46
CA SER A 138 13.48 3.44 -12.42
C SER A 138 12.03 2.95 -12.56
N ASN A 139 11.63 2.52 -13.73
CA ASN A 139 10.29 2.02 -14.05
C ASN A 139 10.08 0.52 -13.77
N ASP A 140 11.09 -0.22 -13.31
CA ASP A 140 10.90 -1.57 -12.76
C ASP A 140 10.53 -1.48 -11.28
N ARG A 141 9.32 -1.89 -10.94
CA ARG A 141 8.80 -1.84 -9.55
C ARG A 141 9.17 -3.07 -8.73
N GLY A 142 9.78 -4.10 -9.33
CA GLY A 142 10.23 -5.29 -8.61
C GLY A 142 9.11 -6.19 -8.11
N CYS A 143 9.33 -6.81 -6.95
CA CYS A 143 8.38 -7.68 -6.27
C CYS A 143 7.80 -6.99 -5.05
N PHE A 144 6.49 -7.13 -4.84
CA PHE A 144 5.84 -6.69 -3.60
C PHE A 144 6.00 -7.76 -2.52
N TRP A 145 6.31 -7.31 -1.31
CA TRP A 145 6.37 -8.13 -0.10
C TRP A 145 5.29 -7.64 0.87
N LEU A 146 4.33 -8.51 1.17
CA LEU A 146 3.25 -8.24 2.12
C LEU A 146 3.73 -8.60 3.53
N HIS A 147 3.56 -7.68 4.47
CA HIS A 147 4.04 -7.83 5.83
C HIS A 147 2.88 -8.01 6.81
N PRO A 148 2.85 -9.13 7.54
CA PRO A 148 1.92 -9.33 8.65
C PRO A 148 2.06 -8.23 9.70
N SER A 149 0.97 -7.98 10.41
CA SER A 149 0.99 -7.09 11.58
C SER A 149 1.92 -7.64 12.65
N ALA A 150 2.60 -6.73 13.32
CA ALA A 150 3.51 -7.07 14.41
C ALA A 150 2.75 -7.78 15.54
N GLN A 151 3.34 -8.85 16.07
CA GLN A 151 2.76 -9.62 17.19
C GLN A 151 3.84 -10.32 18.01
N GLU A 152 3.47 -10.72 19.21
CA GLU A 152 4.29 -11.57 20.06
C GLU A 152 4.02 -13.03 19.75
N PHE A 153 5.07 -13.85 19.74
CA PHE A 153 5.03 -15.30 19.60
C PHE A 153 5.61 -15.95 20.86
N ALA A 154 4.84 -16.75 21.54
CA ALA A 154 5.34 -17.72 22.51
C ALA A 154 5.93 -18.94 21.79
N PRO A 155 6.82 -19.73 22.43
CA PRO A 155 7.33 -20.98 21.87
C PRO A 155 6.19 -21.91 21.41
N GLY A 156 6.21 -22.31 20.14
CA GLY A 156 5.20 -23.16 19.52
C GLY A 156 4.00 -22.43 18.90
N ASP A 157 3.92 -21.12 19.00
CA ASP A 157 2.84 -20.36 18.38
C ASP A 157 2.89 -20.40 16.86
N THR A 158 1.72 -20.24 16.26
CA THR A 158 1.54 -20.18 14.81
C THR A 158 0.72 -18.97 14.40
N MET A 159 1.04 -18.40 13.25
CA MET A 159 0.27 -17.39 12.56
C MET A 159 -0.24 -17.95 11.24
N THR A 160 -1.47 -17.62 10.88
CA THR A 160 -2.03 -17.98 9.58
C THR A 160 -2.38 -16.73 8.79
N LEU A 161 -1.92 -16.68 7.54
CA LEU A 161 -2.43 -15.79 6.51
C LEU A 161 -3.18 -16.60 5.47
N GLU A 162 -4.33 -16.10 5.03
CA GLU A 162 -5.05 -16.69 3.91
C GLU A 162 -5.67 -15.58 3.07
N TRP A 163 -5.58 -15.74 1.75
CA TRP A 163 -6.20 -14.82 0.81
C TRP A 163 -6.75 -15.55 -0.42
N LYS A 164 -7.65 -14.86 -1.10
CA LYS A 164 -8.18 -15.29 -2.40
C LYS A 164 -7.75 -14.34 -3.49
N VAL A 165 -7.28 -14.89 -4.61
CA VAL A 165 -7.00 -14.17 -5.84
C VAL A 165 -8.09 -14.49 -6.84
N PHE A 166 -8.65 -13.49 -7.52
CA PHE A 166 -9.82 -13.61 -8.38
C PHE A 166 -9.82 -12.59 -9.51
N PRO A 167 -10.53 -12.87 -10.64
CA PRO A 167 -10.74 -11.87 -11.68
C PRO A 167 -11.87 -10.90 -11.31
N HIS A 168 -11.74 -9.65 -11.78
CA HIS A 168 -12.82 -8.67 -11.68
C HIS A 168 -12.86 -7.73 -12.91
N ARG A 169 -13.99 -7.02 -13.10
CA ARG A 169 -14.27 -6.19 -14.27
C ARG A 169 -14.12 -4.69 -14.02
N GLY A 170 -13.65 -4.29 -12.87
CA GLY A 170 -13.47 -2.90 -12.47
C GLY A 170 -13.82 -2.71 -11.00
N ARG A 171 -13.86 -1.44 -10.55
CA ARG A 171 -13.97 -1.09 -9.12
C ARG A 171 -15.23 -1.64 -8.46
N GLU A 172 -16.38 -1.55 -9.11
CA GLU A 172 -17.65 -2.03 -8.53
C GLU A 172 -17.65 -3.55 -8.36
N ASP A 173 -17.31 -4.29 -9.42
CA ASP A 173 -17.21 -5.76 -9.37
C ASP A 173 -16.14 -6.22 -8.36
N PHE A 174 -15.05 -5.46 -8.21
CA PHE A 174 -14.04 -5.71 -7.18
C PHE A 174 -14.66 -5.57 -5.77
N ARG A 175 -15.39 -4.50 -5.49
CA ARG A 175 -16.07 -4.31 -4.20
C ARG A 175 -17.09 -5.42 -3.91
N GLU A 176 -17.85 -5.86 -4.92
CA GLU A 176 -18.76 -7.02 -4.78
C GLU A 176 -18.00 -8.31 -4.44
N LYS A 177 -16.83 -8.52 -5.05
CA LYS A 177 -15.97 -9.67 -4.73
C LYS A 177 -15.39 -9.60 -3.32
N LEU A 178 -15.00 -8.43 -2.85
CA LEU A 178 -14.59 -8.25 -1.46
C LEU A 178 -15.71 -8.67 -0.49
N ARG A 179 -16.95 -8.22 -0.75
CA ARG A 179 -18.14 -8.60 0.06
C ARG A 179 -18.40 -10.11 0.02
N ALA A 180 -18.17 -10.76 -1.12
CA ALA A 180 -18.45 -12.18 -1.29
C ALA A 180 -17.39 -13.09 -0.65
N PHE A 181 -16.14 -12.63 -0.53
CA PHE A 181 -15.02 -13.49 -0.16
C PHE A 181 -14.49 -13.26 1.25
N SER A 182 -14.72 -12.09 1.85
CA SER A 182 -14.11 -11.76 3.14
C SER A 182 -15.00 -10.88 4.00
N GLN A 183 -14.71 -10.86 5.30
CA GLN A 183 -15.25 -9.87 6.24
C GLN A 183 -14.37 -8.62 6.16
N VAL A 184 -14.74 -7.67 5.30
CA VAL A 184 -14.01 -6.41 5.15
C VAL A 184 -14.84 -5.24 5.67
N ILE A 185 -14.14 -4.19 6.08
CA ILE A 185 -14.73 -2.88 6.39
C ILE A 185 -14.34 -1.96 5.24
N LEU A 186 -15.31 -1.57 4.42
CA LEU A 186 -15.06 -0.59 3.37
C LEU A 186 -15.03 0.81 4.00
N VAL A 187 -14.01 1.58 3.66
CA VAL A 187 -13.84 2.94 4.19
C VAL A 187 -13.62 3.89 3.02
N ASP A 188 -14.40 4.94 2.98
CA ASP A 188 -14.24 6.03 2.03
C ASP A 188 -14.30 7.37 2.78
N ALA A 189 -13.40 8.30 2.47
CA ALA A 189 -13.43 9.67 2.96
C ALA A 189 -13.80 10.62 1.84
N GLU A 190 -14.62 11.64 2.15
CA GLU A 190 -14.97 12.69 1.19
C GLU A 190 -13.71 13.40 0.68
N GLN A 191 -12.75 13.61 1.61
CA GLN A 191 -11.43 14.14 1.31
C GLN A 191 -10.40 13.44 2.19
N TYR A 192 -9.33 12.91 1.58
CA TYR A 192 -8.20 12.32 2.31
C TYR A 192 -7.15 13.36 2.69
N VAL A 193 -7.21 14.54 2.08
CA VAL A 193 -6.36 15.70 2.38
C VAL A 193 -7.25 16.89 2.66
N ILE A 194 -7.12 17.48 3.84
CA ILE A 194 -7.85 18.67 4.28
C ILE A 194 -6.88 19.74 4.77
N TYR A 195 -7.37 20.94 4.94
CA TYR A 195 -6.62 22.04 5.57
C TYR A 195 -7.04 22.21 7.03
N PRO A 196 -6.22 22.88 7.87
CA PRO A 196 -6.55 23.15 9.26
C PRO A 196 -7.94 23.77 9.42
N GLY A 197 -8.75 23.21 10.32
CA GLY A 197 -10.11 23.61 10.59
C GLY A 197 -11.18 23.19 9.58
N GLU A 198 -10.81 22.43 8.56
CA GLU A 198 -11.75 21.79 7.66
C GLU A 198 -12.15 20.40 8.19
N THR A 199 -13.35 19.96 7.82
CA THR A 199 -13.86 18.65 8.19
C THR A 199 -13.88 17.73 6.97
N SER A 200 -13.63 16.42 7.20
CA SER A 200 -13.87 15.38 6.21
C SER A 200 -14.76 14.30 6.82
N LYS A 201 -15.83 13.96 6.13
CA LYS A 201 -16.66 12.84 6.52
C LYS A 201 -16.06 11.52 6.02
N VAL A 202 -15.86 10.60 6.95
CA VAL A 202 -15.38 9.23 6.70
C VAL A 202 -16.59 8.30 6.82
N THR A 203 -16.93 7.63 5.72
CA THR A 203 -17.98 6.62 5.66
C THR A 203 -17.38 5.24 5.88
N ILE A 204 -17.97 4.47 6.79
CA ILE A 204 -17.51 3.16 7.22
C ILE A 204 -18.62 2.15 6.98
N GLU A 205 -18.36 1.13 6.18
CA GLU A 205 -19.32 0.09 5.78
C GLU A 205 -18.73 -1.29 6.06
N PRO A 206 -18.98 -1.90 7.23
CA PRO A 206 -18.75 -3.33 7.40
C PRO A 206 -19.65 -4.11 6.44
N VAL A 207 -19.07 -5.03 5.65
CA VAL A 207 -19.85 -5.84 4.69
C VAL A 207 -20.43 -7.11 5.32
N PHE A 208 -20.37 -7.20 6.63
CA PHE A 208 -20.88 -8.27 7.47
C PHE A 208 -21.70 -7.68 8.63
N PRO A 209 -22.56 -8.48 9.29
CA PRO A 209 -23.24 -8.04 10.50
C PRO A 209 -22.23 -7.74 11.60
N ALA A 210 -22.16 -6.51 12.06
CA ALA A 210 -21.32 -6.06 13.17
C ALA A 210 -22.22 -5.51 14.28
N GLU A 211 -21.94 -5.89 15.51
CA GLU A 211 -22.67 -5.40 16.69
C GLU A 211 -22.17 -4.03 17.14
N LYS A 212 -20.86 -3.82 17.00
CA LYS A 212 -20.20 -2.59 17.44
C LYS A 212 -19.18 -2.09 16.41
N VAL A 213 -19.28 -0.83 16.04
CA VAL A 213 -18.31 -0.14 15.20
C VAL A 213 -17.69 1.01 15.96
N THR A 214 -16.36 1.11 15.94
CA THR A 214 -15.62 2.17 16.64
C THR A 214 -14.58 2.82 15.73
N VAL A 215 -14.30 4.10 15.99
CA VAL A 215 -13.17 4.84 15.43
C VAL A 215 -12.35 5.38 16.61
N ASN A 216 -11.07 5.03 16.68
CA ASN A 216 -10.18 5.37 17.78
C ASN A 216 -10.79 5.05 19.17
N GLY A 217 -11.54 3.95 19.27
CA GLY A 217 -12.21 3.53 20.49
C GLY A 217 -13.57 4.20 20.76
N VAL A 218 -13.97 5.20 19.99
CA VAL A 218 -15.27 5.86 20.10
C VAL A 218 -16.30 5.08 19.31
N SER A 219 -17.40 4.66 19.96
CA SER A 219 -18.49 3.92 19.30
C SER A 219 -19.31 4.85 18.39
N LEU A 220 -19.65 4.34 17.23
CA LEU A 220 -20.51 5.02 16.27
C LEU A 220 -21.88 4.38 16.22
N GLU A 221 -22.89 5.21 15.91
CA GLU A 221 -24.23 4.74 15.61
C GLU A 221 -24.43 4.55 14.10
N LYS A 222 -25.23 3.56 13.76
CA LYS A 222 -25.54 3.28 12.36
C LYS A 222 -26.53 4.30 11.83
N THR A 223 -26.24 4.86 10.66
CA THR A 223 -27.10 5.80 9.99
C THR A 223 -28.33 5.11 9.38
N GLU A 224 -29.34 5.88 8.99
CA GLU A 224 -30.54 5.37 8.29
C GLU A 224 -30.17 4.61 6.99
N ASN A 225 -29.08 4.99 6.33
CA ASN A 225 -28.57 4.34 5.13
C ASN A 225 -27.79 3.05 5.38
N GLY A 226 -27.66 2.65 6.65
CA GLY A 226 -27.03 1.39 7.02
C GLY A 226 -25.49 1.40 7.09
N VAL A 227 -24.86 2.57 6.98
CA VAL A 227 -23.42 2.82 7.15
C VAL A 227 -23.15 3.57 8.45
N TYR A 228 -21.88 3.70 8.82
CA TYR A 228 -21.43 4.52 9.94
C TYR A 228 -20.69 5.74 9.39
N GLU A 229 -20.81 6.88 10.04
CA GLU A 229 -20.15 8.11 9.65
C GLU A 229 -19.32 8.66 10.79
N TYR A 230 -18.10 9.09 10.47
CA TYR A 230 -17.19 9.76 11.40
C TYR A 230 -16.74 11.08 10.79
N LEU A 231 -16.92 12.18 11.53
CA LEU A 231 -16.43 13.50 11.13
C LEU A 231 -15.01 13.68 11.68
N PHE A 232 -14.05 13.80 10.78
CA PHE A 232 -12.67 14.09 11.10
C PHE A 232 -12.39 15.59 10.90
N GLU A 233 -11.78 16.19 11.91
CA GLU A 233 -11.33 17.58 11.91
C GLU A 233 -10.03 17.68 12.72
N ASN A 234 -9.10 18.54 12.27
CA ASN A 234 -7.91 18.85 13.06
C ASN A 234 -7.31 20.21 12.64
N GLU A 235 -6.83 20.97 13.63
CA GLU A 235 -6.12 22.24 13.42
C GLU A 235 -4.62 22.07 13.14
N LYS A 236 -4.06 20.92 13.49
CA LYS A 236 -2.64 20.63 13.39
C LYS A 236 -2.30 19.92 12.11
N THR A 237 -1.34 20.45 11.35
CA THR A 237 -0.82 19.77 10.16
C THR A 237 -0.13 18.46 10.55
N GLY A 238 -0.30 17.43 9.74
CA GLY A 238 0.28 16.11 9.97
C GLY A 238 -0.53 14.98 9.37
N GLU A 239 0.02 13.77 9.41
CA GLU A 239 -0.68 12.54 9.03
C GLU A 239 -1.42 11.98 10.24
N TYR A 240 -2.68 11.61 10.04
CA TYR A 240 -3.56 11.03 11.05
C TYR A 240 -4.02 9.65 10.62
N VAL A 241 -3.90 8.69 11.51
CA VAL A 241 -4.37 7.32 11.29
C VAL A 241 -5.57 7.07 12.17
N LEU A 242 -6.73 6.86 11.57
CA LEU A 242 -7.92 6.42 12.27
C LEU A 242 -7.89 4.90 12.39
N SER A 243 -7.91 4.38 13.61
CA SER A 243 -8.10 2.96 13.88
C SER A 243 -9.58 2.65 13.90
N ILE A 244 -10.04 1.81 12.98
CA ILE A 244 -11.45 1.46 12.80
C ILE A 244 -11.64 -0.02 13.14
N CYS A 245 -12.60 -0.31 14.01
CA CYS A 245 -12.92 -1.68 14.38
C CYS A 245 -14.42 -1.93 14.18
N ALA A 246 -14.75 -3.08 13.61
CA ALA A 246 -16.09 -3.64 13.60
C ALA A 246 -16.01 -5.02 14.27
N ASP A 247 -16.46 -5.12 15.51
CA ASP A 247 -16.21 -6.24 16.41
C ASP A 247 -14.70 -6.57 16.47
N GLU A 248 -14.28 -7.77 16.03
CA GLU A 248 -12.88 -8.20 16.01
C GLU A 248 -12.12 -7.80 14.72
N VAL A 249 -12.84 -7.36 13.70
CA VAL A 249 -12.24 -6.96 12.41
C VAL A 249 -11.73 -5.53 12.50
N LYS A 250 -10.47 -5.33 12.11
CA LYS A 250 -9.78 -4.04 12.17
C LYS A 250 -9.41 -3.55 10.79
N THR A 251 -9.46 -2.23 10.64
CA THR A 251 -8.89 -1.52 9.49
C THR A 251 -8.39 -0.14 9.90
N ILE A 252 -7.79 0.57 8.96
CA ILE A 252 -7.29 1.93 9.15
C ILE A 252 -7.80 2.85 8.05
N CYS A 253 -7.89 4.15 8.37
CA CYS A 253 -8.00 5.22 7.38
C CYS A 253 -6.90 6.24 7.65
N ARG A 254 -6.19 6.67 6.61
CA ARG A 254 -5.14 7.69 6.71
C ARG A 254 -5.65 8.99 6.12
N LEU A 255 -5.51 10.07 6.88
CA LEU A 255 -5.90 11.42 6.51
C LEU A 255 -4.71 12.35 6.70
N LEU A 256 -4.54 13.29 5.81
CA LEU A 256 -3.50 14.31 5.88
C LEU A 256 -4.13 15.67 6.12
N VAL A 257 -3.71 16.34 7.20
CA VAL A 257 -3.97 17.79 7.37
C VAL A 257 -2.76 18.54 6.84
N GLN A 258 -2.92 19.21 5.73
CA GLN A 258 -1.86 19.90 5.01
C GLN A 258 -1.99 21.41 5.16
N GLU A 259 -0.89 22.13 5.22
CA GLU A 259 -0.90 23.57 5.17
C GLU A 259 -1.45 24.09 3.84
N ARG A 260 -2.18 25.21 3.87
CA ARG A 260 -2.76 25.79 2.65
C ARG A 260 -1.68 26.13 1.63
N PRO A 261 -1.92 25.88 0.32
CA PRO A 261 -0.90 26.11 -0.73
C PRO A 261 -0.38 27.54 -0.73
N GLU A 262 -1.22 28.55 -0.44
CA GLU A 262 -0.83 29.95 -0.40
C GLU A 262 0.18 30.20 0.72
N THR A 263 0.00 29.57 1.87
CA THR A 263 0.92 29.67 3.02
C THR A 263 2.24 28.97 2.70
N LEU A 264 2.18 27.79 2.07
CA LEU A 264 3.39 27.07 1.62
C LEU A 264 4.15 27.87 0.59
N ALA A 265 3.44 28.48 -0.40
CA ALA A 265 4.05 29.32 -1.41
C ALA A 265 4.72 30.55 -0.78
N ALA A 266 4.04 31.23 0.14
CA ALA A 266 4.62 32.39 0.84
C ALA A 266 5.89 32.02 1.63
N LYS A 267 5.84 30.92 2.39
CA LYS A 267 7.00 30.39 3.13
C LYS A 267 8.15 30.01 2.17
N ARG A 268 7.82 29.37 1.05
CA ARG A 268 8.83 29.00 0.05
C ARG A 268 9.47 30.23 -0.59
N CYS A 269 8.67 31.24 -0.94
CA CYS A 269 9.18 32.49 -1.50
C CYS A 269 10.12 33.19 -0.51
N ALA A 270 9.72 33.29 0.77
CA ALA A 270 10.58 33.86 1.82
C ALA A 270 11.90 33.07 1.93
N PHE A 271 11.82 31.75 2.00
CA PHE A 271 13.00 30.90 2.05
C PHE A 271 13.94 31.09 0.85
N ILE A 272 13.39 31.22 -0.36
CA ILE A 272 14.17 31.46 -1.58
C ILE A 272 14.91 32.80 -1.46
N VAL A 273 14.22 33.88 -1.04
CA VAL A 273 14.84 35.20 -0.88
C VAL A 273 15.91 35.17 0.19
N ASP A 274 15.66 34.54 1.32
CA ASP A 274 16.55 34.55 2.48
C ASP A 274 17.75 33.60 2.34
N HIS A 275 17.59 32.48 1.62
CA HIS A 275 18.56 31.38 1.64
C HIS A 275 19.03 30.89 0.26
N GLN A 276 18.29 31.18 -0.80
CA GLN A 276 18.60 30.67 -2.14
C GLN A 276 18.99 31.80 -3.15
N GLN A 277 19.09 33.03 -2.71
CA GLN A 277 19.67 34.12 -3.49
C GLN A 277 21.11 34.36 -3.11
N TYR A 278 21.91 34.73 -4.10
CA TYR A 278 23.29 35.09 -3.89
C TYR A 278 23.39 36.47 -3.26
N HIS A 279 24.09 36.57 -2.14
CA HIS A 279 24.41 37.81 -1.41
C HIS A 279 25.92 37.95 -1.17
N GLY A 280 26.74 37.29 -2.00
CA GLY A 280 28.19 37.30 -1.88
C GLY A 280 28.84 38.53 -2.45
N LYS A 281 30.11 38.42 -2.85
CA LYS A 281 30.95 39.57 -3.22
C LYS A 281 30.82 40.03 -4.68
N ILE A 282 30.34 39.15 -5.57
CA ILE A 282 30.21 39.45 -7.00
C ILE A 282 28.94 40.27 -7.21
N LYS A 283 29.10 41.53 -7.54
CA LYS A 283 28.00 42.49 -7.66
C LYS A 283 26.99 42.09 -8.73
N GLU A 284 27.46 41.54 -9.82
CA GLU A 284 26.66 41.09 -10.98
C GLU A 284 25.75 39.90 -10.66
N LEU A 285 26.10 39.14 -9.62
CA LEU A 285 25.30 37.98 -9.18
C LEU A 285 24.32 38.29 -8.04
N GLN A 286 24.32 39.51 -7.52
CA GLN A 286 23.42 39.88 -6.41
C GLN A 286 21.96 39.62 -6.74
N GLY A 287 21.28 38.85 -5.90
CA GLY A 287 19.90 38.46 -6.09
C GLY A 287 19.66 37.33 -7.12
N ALA A 288 20.72 36.84 -7.78
CA ALA A 288 20.60 35.64 -8.60
C ALA A 288 20.29 34.40 -7.75
N TYR A 289 19.57 33.43 -8.32
CA TYR A 289 19.36 32.17 -7.62
C TYR A 289 20.66 31.36 -7.57
N LEU A 290 20.93 30.77 -6.40
CA LEU A 290 22.02 29.84 -6.23
C LEU A 290 21.74 28.56 -7.05
N PRO A 291 22.71 28.06 -7.84
CA PRO A 291 22.54 26.85 -8.61
C PRO A 291 22.45 25.61 -7.68
N TYR A 292 21.73 24.60 -8.14
CA TYR A 292 21.69 23.30 -7.49
C TYR A 292 22.52 22.31 -8.29
N ASP A 293 23.51 21.73 -7.64
CA ASP A 293 24.32 20.66 -8.22
C ASP A 293 23.54 19.33 -8.13
N ASN A 294 23.20 18.79 -9.29
CA ASN A 294 22.45 17.53 -9.37
C ASN A 294 23.30 16.28 -9.11
N GLU A 295 24.62 16.37 -9.26
CA GLU A 295 25.53 15.26 -8.99
C GLU A 295 25.80 15.15 -7.49
N GLU A 296 26.20 16.23 -6.86
CA GLU A 296 26.47 16.31 -5.43
C GLU A 296 25.19 16.45 -4.58
N LYS A 297 24.05 16.79 -5.21
CA LYS A 297 22.74 17.01 -4.56
C LYS A 297 22.74 18.09 -3.49
N ILE A 298 23.50 19.14 -3.72
CA ILE A 298 23.65 20.29 -2.83
C ILE A 298 23.32 21.60 -3.52
N LEU A 299 23.01 22.64 -2.71
CA LEU A 299 22.91 24.00 -3.17
C LEU A 299 24.32 24.61 -3.18
N VAL A 300 24.75 25.12 -4.32
CA VAL A 300 26.09 25.78 -4.46
C VAL A 300 26.02 27.17 -3.84
N CYS A 301 26.47 27.30 -2.61
CA CYS A 301 26.41 28.57 -1.86
C CYS A 301 27.57 29.55 -2.20
N THR A 302 28.61 29.10 -2.88
CA THR A 302 29.78 29.89 -3.27
C THR A 302 30.08 29.75 -4.77
N PRO A 303 29.15 30.20 -5.65
CA PRO A 303 29.32 30.05 -7.11
C PRO A 303 30.53 30.78 -7.64
N GLU A 304 31.06 31.76 -6.92
CA GLU A 304 32.29 32.47 -7.26
C GLU A 304 33.53 31.57 -7.35
N ASN A 305 33.50 30.40 -6.70
CA ASN A 305 34.62 29.47 -6.79
C ASN A 305 34.62 28.71 -8.12
N ASP A 306 33.47 28.61 -8.79
CA ASP A 306 33.31 27.88 -10.05
C ASP A 306 33.65 28.76 -11.28
N PHE A 307 33.64 30.10 -11.11
CA PHE A 307 33.95 31.05 -12.17
C PHE A 307 35.46 31.34 -12.33
N ASN A 308 36.29 30.82 -11.44
CA ASN A 308 37.73 31.01 -11.44
C ASN A 308 38.54 29.76 -11.80
N ALA A 309 37.86 28.71 -12.27
CA ALA A 309 38.49 27.47 -12.71
C ALA A 309 38.78 27.43 -14.20
#